data_87cc66a5374a6a7613b745d7ecf8e433
#
_entry.id   87cc66a5374a6a7613b745d7ecf8e433
#
_cell.length_a   1.000
_cell.length_b   1.000
_cell.length_c   1.000
_cell.angle_alpha   90.00
_cell.angle_beta   90.00
_cell.angle_gamma   90.00
#
_symmetry.space_group_name_H-M   'P 1'
#
loop_
_entity.id
_entity.type
_entity.pdbx_description
1 polymer ?
#
loop_
_entity_poly.entity_id
_entity_poly.type
_entity_poly.pdbx_seq_one_letter_code
_entity_poly.pdbx_strand_id
1 'polypeptide(L)'
;VSIEGGSVIRRLSVRDVDVFRRIRLEALSHEPLSFASVFGGWVHLSDRDWRQHLDQPVFVAFLSGQPVGMMGLRFERARKMAHRARLVSVYVRKSERGTGIAADLLHEVTEHARNHGVLQLELAVNAENSAAIL
;
A
#
# COMPACT_ATOMS: atom_id res chain seq x y z
N VAL A 1 16.31 1.12 -6.41
CA VAL A 1 17.48 0.62 -5.71
C VAL A 1 17.93 1.64 -4.68
N SER A 2 18.11 1.19 -3.47
CA SER A 2 18.51 2.11 -2.43
C SER A 2 19.97 2.46 -2.52
N ILE A 3 20.26 3.69 -2.12
CA ILE A 3 21.61 4.22 -2.00
C ILE A 3 21.71 4.68 -0.56
N GLU A 4 22.79 4.36 0.08
CA GLU A 4 23.17 4.82 1.43
C GLU A 4 22.05 5.42 2.27
N GLY A 5 21.42 4.61 3.12
CA GLY A 5 20.34 5.06 3.99
C GLY A 5 19.02 5.34 3.31
N GLY A 6 18.95 5.16 1.97
CA GLY A 6 17.72 5.31 1.24
C GLY A 6 16.79 4.11 1.38
N SER A 7 15.53 4.30 1.00
CA SER A 7 14.56 3.22 0.98
C SER A 7 14.67 2.41 -0.30
N VAL A 8 14.30 1.13 -0.19
CA VAL A 8 14.10 0.25 -1.33
C VAL A 8 12.61 0.02 -1.47
N ILE A 9 12.07 0.25 -2.66
CA ILE A 9 10.66 0.00 -2.91
C ILE A 9 10.54 -1.24 -3.79
N ARG A 10 9.69 -2.16 -3.37
CA ARG A 10 9.53 -3.43 -4.05
C ARG A 10 8.05 -3.83 -4.07
N ARG A 11 7.60 -4.36 -5.21
CA ARG A 11 6.29 -4.96 -5.29
C ARG A 11 6.33 -6.31 -4.57
N LEU A 12 5.33 -6.56 -3.72
CA LEU A 12 5.22 -7.84 -3.03
C LEU A 12 4.68 -8.92 -3.96
N SER A 13 5.21 -10.13 -3.80
CA SER A 13 4.67 -11.34 -4.41
C SER A 13 3.99 -12.18 -3.35
N VAL A 14 3.37 -13.29 -3.75
CA VAL A 14 2.74 -14.21 -2.79
C VAL A 14 3.74 -14.76 -1.77
N ARG A 15 5.03 -14.78 -2.12
CA ARG A 15 6.08 -15.20 -1.18
C ARG A 15 6.28 -14.21 -0.03
N ASP A 16 5.80 -12.99 -0.21
CA ASP A 16 5.95 -11.90 0.75
C ASP A 16 4.73 -11.75 1.65
N VAL A 17 3.89 -12.77 1.73
CA VAL A 17 2.63 -12.69 2.48
C VAL A 17 2.85 -12.29 3.95
N ASP A 18 3.95 -12.74 4.56
CA ASP A 18 4.25 -12.40 5.94
C ASP A 18 4.60 -10.92 6.09
N VAL A 19 5.33 -10.36 5.13
CA VAL A 19 5.64 -8.93 5.12
C VAL A 19 4.35 -8.13 4.97
N PHE A 20 3.49 -8.53 4.03
CA PHE A 20 2.22 -7.86 3.81
C PHE A 20 1.34 -7.88 5.06
N ARG A 21 1.20 -9.05 5.67
CA ARG A 21 0.42 -9.20 6.91
C ARG A 21 0.94 -8.26 7.99
N ARG A 22 2.24 -8.24 8.18
CA ARG A 22 2.88 -7.43 9.21
C ARG A 22 2.60 -5.95 9.02
N ILE A 23 2.88 -5.42 7.82
CA ILE A 23 2.72 -3.97 7.60
C ILE A 23 1.25 -3.58 7.53
N ARG A 24 0.39 -4.45 7.00
CA ARG A 24 -1.05 -4.16 6.93
C ARG A 24 -1.66 -4.09 8.33
N LEU A 25 -1.32 -5.01 9.19
CA LEU A 25 -1.83 -5.00 10.57
C LEU A 25 -1.26 -3.82 11.35
N GLU A 26 -0.01 -3.47 11.12
CA GLU A 26 0.56 -2.26 11.72
C GLU A 26 -0.23 -1.03 11.29
N ALA A 27 -0.50 -0.90 9.98
CA ALA A 27 -1.25 0.23 9.46
C ALA A 27 -2.64 0.32 10.10
N LEU A 28 -3.34 -0.80 10.17
CA LEU A 28 -4.68 -0.83 10.77
C LEU A 28 -4.65 -0.51 12.26
N SER A 29 -3.59 -0.85 12.95
CA SER A 29 -3.47 -0.56 14.39
C SER A 29 -3.35 0.94 14.67
N HIS A 30 -3.06 1.75 13.65
CA HIS A 30 -3.00 3.21 13.78
C HIS A 30 -4.24 3.91 13.24
N GLU A 31 -5.30 3.15 12.96
CA GLU A 31 -6.57 3.68 12.45
C GLU A 31 -7.60 3.70 13.59
N PRO A 32 -7.76 4.80 14.31
CA PRO A 32 -8.56 4.79 15.53
C PRO A 32 -10.06 4.61 15.33
N LEU A 33 -10.62 5.10 14.22
CA LEU A 33 -12.07 5.15 14.07
C LEU A 33 -12.72 3.83 13.68
N SER A 34 -12.09 3.05 12.85
CA SER A 34 -12.65 1.79 12.37
C SER A 34 -11.84 0.60 12.80
N PHE A 35 -10.91 0.82 13.70
CA PHE A 35 -9.93 -0.17 14.08
C PHE A 35 -10.55 -1.50 14.51
N ALA A 36 -11.52 -1.46 15.41
CA ALA A 36 -12.06 -2.69 16.00
C ALA A 36 -12.67 -3.64 14.95
N SER A 37 -13.44 -3.09 14.01
CA SER A 37 -14.10 -3.91 13.00
C SER A 37 -13.17 -4.26 11.84
N VAL A 38 -12.39 -3.30 11.37
CA VAL A 38 -11.51 -3.53 10.22
C VAL A 38 -10.32 -4.40 10.60
N PHE A 39 -9.68 -4.10 11.72
CA PHE A 39 -8.56 -4.91 12.21
C PHE A 39 -8.99 -6.34 12.49
N GLY A 40 -10.12 -6.51 13.17
CA GLY A 40 -10.64 -7.84 13.49
C GLY A 40 -10.90 -8.69 12.25
N GLY A 41 -11.43 -8.07 11.20
CA GLY A 41 -11.65 -8.74 9.94
C GLY A 41 -10.35 -9.21 9.30
N TRP A 42 -9.33 -8.37 9.30
CA TRP A 42 -8.04 -8.71 8.70
C TRP A 42 -7.27 -9.73 9.51
N VAL A 43 -7.25 -9.60 10.84
CA VAL A 43 -6.45 -10.49 11.69
C VAL A 43 -6.94 -11.94 11.64
N HIS A 44 -8.21 -12.15 11.31
CA HIS A 44 -8.80 -13.49 11.23
C HIS A 44 -8.77 -14.09 9.83
N LEU A 45 -8.19 -13.40 8.84
CA LEU A 45 -8.09 -13.95 7.49
C LEU A 45 -7.21 -15.20 7.48
N SER A 46 -7.60 -16.18 6.67
CA SER A 46 -6.76 -17.33 6.41
C SER A 46 -5.52 -16.94 5.60
N ASP A 47 -4.50 -17.78 5.60
CA ASP A 47 -3.31 -17.55 4.77
C ASP A 47 -3.69 -17.42 3.29
N ARG A 48 -4.65 -18.24 2.85
CA ARG A 48 -5.14 -18.17 1.49
C ARG A 48 -5.71 -16.79 1.16
N ASP A 49 -6.51 -16.25 2.04
CA ASP A 49 -7.14 -14.94 1.83
C ASP A 49 -6.09 -13.83 1.84
N TRP A 50 -5.10 -13.92 2.73
CA TRP A 50 -3.99 -12.98 2.73
C TRP A 50 -3.24 -12.99 1.40
N ARG A 51 -2.98 -14.18 0.85
CA ARG A 51 -2.28 -14.30 -0.43
C ARG A 51 -3.11 -13.75 -1.57
N GLN A 52 -4.43 -13.91 -1.54
CA GLN A 52 -5.31 -13.39 -2.58
C GLN A 52 -5.26 -11.87 -2.69
N HIS A 53 -5.04 -11.18 -1.59
CA HIS A 53 -4.87 -9.73 -1.63
C HIS A 53 -3.64 -9.31 -2.45
N LEU A 54 -2.66 -10.18 -2.58
CA LEU A 54 -1.45 -9.89 -3.34
C LEU A 54 -1.62 -10.12 -4.86
N ASP A 55 -2.81 -10.54 -5.30
CA ASP A 55 -3.15 -10.57 -6.73
C ASP A 55 -3.20 -9.15 -7.31
N GLN A 56 -3.56 -8.17 -6.48
CA GLN A 56 -3.46 -6.77 -6.85
C GLN A 56 -2.07 -6.24 -6.43
N PRO A 57 -1.50 -5.28 -7.17
CA PRO A 57 -0.19 -4.76 -6.84
C PRO A 57 -0.15 -4.11 -5.46
N VAL A 58 0.83 -4.51 -4.66
CA VAL A 58 1.13 -3.87 -3.38
C VAL A 58 2.62 -3.57 -3.37
N PHE A 59 2.96 -2.29 -3.19
CA PHE A 59 4.34 -1.84 -3.10
C PHE A 59 4.68 -1.52 -1.66
N VAL A 60 5.84 -1.94 -1.23
CA VAL A 60 6.31 -1.69 0.14
C VAL A 60 7.68 -1.04 0.08
N ALA A 61 7.85 -0.01 0.90
CA ALA A 61 9.12 0.64 1.11
C ALA A 61 9.82 -0.01 2.30
N PHE A 62 11.07 -0.39 2.09
CA PHE A 62 11.91 -1.01 3.11
C PHE A 62 13.04 -0.06 3.46
N LEU A 63 13.30 0.10 4.74
CA LEU A 63 14.43 0.87 5.24
C LEU A 63 15.23 -0.06 6.16
N SER A 64 16.49 -0.31 5.82
CA SER A 64 17.33 -1.25 6.55
C SER A 64 16.65 -2.62 6.74
N GLY A 65 15.97 -3.08 5.68
CA GLY A 65 15.29 -4.36 5.67
C GLY A 65 13.94 -4.40 6.38
N GLN A 66 13.50 -3.28 6.96
CA GLN A 66 12.22 -3.21 7.66
C GLN A 66 11.17 -2.53 6.80
N PRO A 67 9.95 -3.08 6.70
CA PRO A 67 8.88 -2.40 5.98
C PRO A 67 8.42 -1.18 6.77
N VAL A 68 8.42 -0.02 6.12
CA VAL A 68 8.08 1.25 6.76
C VAL A 68 6.97 2.00 6.05
N GLY A 69 6.56 1.53 4.89
CA GLY A 69 5.47 2.15 4.14
C GLY A 69 4.89 1.19 3.13
N MET A 70 3.67 1.46 2.73
CA MET A 70 2.92 0.59 1.83
C MET A 70 1.97 1.42 0.98
N MET A 71 1.80 1.00 -0.27
CA MET A 71 0.80 1.59 -1.15
C MET A 71 0.32 0.53 -2.12
N GLY A 72 -0.97 0.30 -2.16
CA GLY A 72 -1.58 -0.67 -3.05
C GLY A 72 -2.28 -0.02 -4.22
N LEU A 73 -2.50 -0.81 -5.27
CA LEU A 73 -3.18 -0.37 -6.46
C LEU A 73 -4.29 -1.38 -6.78
N ARG A 74 -5.51 -0.87 -6.96
CA ARG A 74 -6.65 -1.71 -7.34
C ARG A 74 -7.15 -1.24 -8.70
N PHE A 75 -7.09 -2.12 -9.69
CA PHE A 75 -7.59 -1.82 -11.02
C PHE A 75 -9.11 -1.95 -11.06
N GLU A 76 -9.76 -1.02 -11.76
CA GLU A 76 -11.18 -1.14 -12.02
C GLU A 76 -11.41 -2.21 -13.08
N ARG A 77 -12.34 -3.12 -12.79
CA ARG A 77 -12.62 -4.25 -13.69
C ARG A 77 -13.73 -3.97 -14.68
N ALA A 78 -14.59 -3.00 -14.40
CA ALA A 78 -15.65 -2.63 -15.32
C ALA A 78 -15.03 -2.11 -16.63
N ARG A 79 -15.50 -2.65 -17.76
CA ARG A 79 -14.94 -2.35 -19.07
C ARG A 79 -14.79 -0.87 -19.38
N LYS A 80 -15.83 -0.10 -19.10
CA LYS A 80 -15.83 1.35 -19.34
C LYS A 80 -15.00 2.13 -18.32
N MET A 81 -14.51 1.46 -17.28
CA MET A 81 -13.70 2.05 -16.22
C MET A 81 -12.27 1.49 -16.23
N ALA A 82 -11.90 0.70 -17.24
CA ALA A 82 -10.62 0.00 -17.28
C ALA A 82 -9.40 0.93 -17.28
N HIS A 83 -9.59 2.22 -17.66
CA HIS A 83 -8.54 3.22 -17.62
C HIS A 83 -8.32 3.81 -16.23
N ARG A 84 -9.07 3.37 -15.24
CA ARG A 84 -9.01 3.88 -13.87
C ARG A 84 -8.44 2.85 -12.92
N ALA A 85 -7.76 3.33 -11.92
CA ALA A 85 -7.32 2.50 -10.80
C ALA A 85 -7.42 3.32 -9.53
N ARG A 86 -7.42 2.64 -8.40
CA ARG A 86 -7.55 3.28 -7.09
C ARG A 86 -6.35 2.96 -6.24
N LEU A 87 -5.82 3.97 -5.56
CA LEU A 87 -4.83 3.77 -4.52
C LEU A 87 -5.52 3.26 -3.27
N VAL A 88 -5.00 2.19 -2.72
CA VAL A 88 -5.55 1.56 -1.50
C VAL A 88 -4.42 1.26 -0.54
N SER A 89 -4.76 1.06 0.72
CA SER A 89 -3.80 0.65 1.74
C SER A 89 -2.60 1.59 1.84
N VAL A 90 -2.83 2.89 1.74
CA VAL A 90 -1.77 3.89 1.83
C VAL A 90 -1.35 4.05 3.28
N TYR A 91 -0.08 3.81 3.56
CA TYR A 91 0.45 3.92 4.90
C TYR A 91 1.94 4.23 4.87
N VAL A 92 2.37 5.15 5.69
CA VAL A 92 3.79 5.39 5.96
C VAL A 92 3.94 5.50 7.47
N ARG A 93 4.90 4.74 8.00
CA ARG A 93 5.19 4.75 9.43
C ARG A 93 5.49 6.19 9.88
N LYS A 94 4.90 6.58 11.02
CA LYS A 94 4.99 7.97 11.50
C LYS A 94 6.42 8.48 11.58
N SER A 95 7.35 7.64 12.04
CA SER A 95 8.76 8.02 12.17
C SER A 95 9.42 8.31 10.83
N GLU A 96 8.84 7.85 9.73
CA GLU A 96 9.41 8.01 8.38
C GLU A 96 8.63 9.02 7.53
N ARG A 97 7.65 9.68 8.09
CA ARG A 97 6.91 10.73 7.37
C ARG A 97 7.82 11.94 7.21
N GLY A 98 7.71 12.60 6.05
CA GLY A 98 8.55 13.74 5.73
C GLY A 98 9.93 13.36 5.18
N THR A 99 10.20 12.07 4.96
CA THR A 99 11.49 11.61 4.42
C THR A 99 11.46 11.34 2.92
N GLY A 100 10.31 11.54 2.27
CA GLY A 100 10.15 11.29 0.84
C GLY A 100 9.67 9.89 0.49
N ILE A 101 9.46 9.02 1.47
CA ILE A 101 9.02 7.65 1.22
C ILE A 101 7.66 7.60 0.55
N ALA A 102 6.71 8.43 0.98
CA ALA A 102 5.39 8.47 0.38
C ALA A 102 5.46 8.89 -1.09
N ALA A 103 6.29 9.88 -1.41
CA ALA A 103 6.49 10.31 -2.79
C ALA A 103 7.13 9.22 -3.64
N ASP A 104 8.09 8.50 -3.08
CA ASP A 104 8.77 7.41 -3.79
C ASP A 104 7.79 6.26 -4.06
N LEU A 105 6.96 5.90 -3.08
CA LEU A 105 5.92 4.89 -3.26
C LEU A 105 4.93 5.32 -4.35
N LEU A 106 4.48 6.56 -4.29
CA LEU A 106 3.53 7.08 -5.27
C LEU A 106 4.13 7.05 -6.68
N HIS A 107 5.41 7.38 -6.80
CA HIS A 107 6.10 7.32 -8.09
C HIS A 107 6.09 5.88 -8.65
N GLU A 108 6.45 4.91 -7.84
CA GLU A 108 6.48 3.51 -8.28
C GLU A 108 5.10 3.00 -8.67
N VAL A 109 4.08 3.31 -7.87
CA VAL A 109 2.71 2.91 -8.15
C VAL A 109 2.20 3.59 -9.42
N THR A 110 2.49 4.86 -9.60
CA THR A 110 2.06 5.63 -10.78
C THR A 110 2.70 5.08 -12.04
N GLU A 111 3.99 4.78 -12.02
CA GLU A 111 4.66 4.19 -13.16
C GLU A 111 4.11 2.81 -13.50
N HIS A 112 3.84 1.98 -12.49
CA HIS A 112 3.23 0.68 -12.70
C HIS A 112 1.85 0.82 -13.35
N ALA A 113 1.03 1.73 -12.84
CA ALA A 113 -0.31 1.97 -13.38
C ALA A 113 -0.25 2.45 -14.82
N ARG A 114 0.63 3.42 -15.09
CA ARG A 114 0.82 3.97 -16.44
C ARG A 114 1.23 2.88 -17.42
N ASN A 115 2.13 1.99 -17.03
CA ASN A 115 2.61 0.89 -17.86
C ASN A 115 1.52 -0.15 -18.14
N HIS A 116 0.44 -0.13 -17.37
CA HIS A 116 -0.71 -1.03 -17.55
C HIS A 116 -1.94 -0.31 -18.12
N GLY A 117 -1.74 0.86 -18.74
CA GLY A 117 -2.79 1.56 -19.45
C GLY A 117 -3.72 2.39 -18.59
N VAL A 118 -3.37 2.61 -17.33
CA VAL A 118 -4.18 3.44 -16.45
C VAL A 118 -3.96 4.91 -16.79
N LEU A 119 -5.05 5.64 -17.00
CA LEU A 119 -5.02 7.07 -17.31
C LEU A 119 -5.45 7.93 -16.12
N GLN A 120 -6.09 7.34 -15.13
CA GLN A 120 -6.61 8.08 -14.00
C GLN A 120 -6.47 7.26 -12.72
N LEU A 121 -5.82 7.85 -11.71
CA LEU A 121 -5.72 7.26 -10.38
C LEU A 121 -6.66 7.99 -9.44
N GLU A 122 -7.45 7.22 -8.72
CA GLU A 122 -8.27 7.74 -7.65
C GLU A 122 -7.60 7.52 -6.31
N LEU A 123 -7.69 8.50 -5.45
CA LEU A 123 -7.24 8.40 -4.08
C LEU A 123 -8.44 8.67 -3.18
N ALA A 124 -8.96 7.61 -2.56
CA ALA A 124 -10.01 7.75 -1.59
C ALA A 124 -9.38 8.00 -0.23
N VAL A 125 -9.60 9.19 0.33
CA VAL A 125 -9.03 9.56 1.61
C VAL A 125 -10.10 9.95 2.58
N ASN A 126 -9.96 9.43 3.76
CA ASN A 126 -10.67 9.96 4.90
C ASN A 126 -9.95 11.26 5.30
N ALA A 127 -10.69 12.32 5.61
CA ALA A 127 -10.11 13.58 6.01
C ALA A 127 -9.15 13.45 7.20
N GLU A 128 -9.37 12.46 8.04
CA GLU A 128 -8.53 12.19 9.20
C GLU A 128 -7.20 11.55 8.85
N ASN A 129 -7.11 10.97 7.66
CA ASN A 129 -5.90 10.33 7.16
C ASN A 129 -5.16 11.20 6.16
N SER A 130 -5.55 12.47 6.04
CA SER A 130 -4.96 13.35 5.04
C SER A 130 -3.44 13.49 5.17
N ALA A 131 -2.92 13.37 6.38
CA ALA A 131 -1.49 13.43 6.62
C ALA A 131 -0.72 12.24 6.02
N ALA A 132 -1.38 11.14 5.77
CA ALA A 132 -0.74 9.95 5.20
C ALA A 132 -0.53 10.06 3.69
N ILE A 133 -1.14 11.04 3.06
CA ILE A 133 -1.12 11.19 1.60
C ILE A 133 0.08 12.01 1.13
N LEU A 134 0.54 12.83 1.96
CA LEU A 134 1.65 13.72 1.66
C LEU A 134 2.97 13.14 2.17
#